data_96b049e63faa831f6ff524a71b412423
#
_entry.id   96b049e63faa831f6ff524a71b412423
#
_cell.length_a   1.000
_cell.length_b   1.000
_cell.length_c   1.000
_cell.angle_alpha   90.00
_cell.angle_beta   90.00
_cell.angle_gamma   90.00
#
_symmetry.space_group_name_H-M   'P 1'
#
loop_
_entity.id
_entity.type
_entity.pdbx_description
1 polymer ?
#
loop_
_entity_poly.entity_id
_entity_poly.type
_entity_poly.pdbx_seq_one_letter_code
_entity_poly.pdbx_strand_id
1 'polypeptide(L)'
;MTLNTVAFELVPPNADLGPEQALEDARKVLRFSRDTGIDGRIGHVMIPGMIEEDDDRPVEMKPRLDVLDFWTIIKPELPGLNGLCTQVTAFMDEASLRHRLTELRDAGFDGIAFVGVPRTMNDGEGSGVAPTDALSIYDQLVPNRGAILIPTREGEQGRFNFKCNQGATYGMTQLLYSDAIVGFLTEFAKTTDHRPEILLSFGFVPKVETRVGLINWLIQDPGNAAVADEQAFVTRLAETNPAQKRKLIIDLYKRVIDGVADLGFPLSIHLEAAYGASAPAFETFAEMLDYWSPDKG
;
A
#
# COMPACT_ATOMS: atom_id res chain seq x y z
N MET A 1 12.03 -13.33 -6.66
CA MET A 1 10.96 -13.25 -7.66
C MET A 1 10.40 -11.84 -7.57
N THR A 2 10.09 -11.17 -8.66
CA THR A 2 9.50 -9.82 -8.67
C THR A 2 8.00 -9.94 -8.87
N LEU A 3 7.22 -9.05 -8.26
CA LEU A 3 5.77 -8.97 -8.46
C LEU A 3 5.46 -8.49 -9.88
N ASN A 4 6.20 -7.46 -10.34
CA ASN A 4 6.06 -6.83 -11.65
C ASN A 4 4.58 -6.60 -12.00
N THR A 5 3.87 -5.83 -11.19
CA THR A 5 2.42 -5.79 -11.19
C THR A 5 1.83 -4.40 -11.02
N VAL A 6 0.60 -4.25 -11.47
CA VAL A 6 -0.33 -3.25 -10.96
C VAL A 6 -1.23 -3.95 -9.93
N ALA A 7 -1.17 -3.52 -8.69
CA ALA A 7 -2.06 -3.97 -7.62
C ALA A 7 -3.15 -2.93 -7.37
N PHE A 8 -4.37 -3.37 -7.11
CA PHE A 8 -5.46 -2.49 -6.71
C PHE A 8 -5.86 -2.78 -5.26
N GLU A 9 -5.98 -1.73 -4.43
CA GLU A 9 -6.36 -1.90 -3.04
C GLU A 9 -7.87 -2.15 -2.87
N LEU A 10 -8.19 -3.21 -2.14
CA LEU A 10 -9.52 -3.47 -1.60
C LEU A 10 -9.44 -3.54 -0.08
N VAL A 11 -9.97 -2.51 0.57
CA VAL A 11 -10.04 -2.44 2.03
C VAL A 11 -11.18 -3.33 2.53
N PRO A 12 -10.92 -4.26 3.46
CA PRO A 12 -11.99 -5.06 4.07
C PRO A 12 -13.09 -4.15 4.64
N PRO A 13 -14.37 -4.44 4.38
CA PRO A 13 -15.48 -3.67 4.96
C PRO A 13 -15.58 -3.89 6.47
N ASN A 14 -16.39 -3.08 7.16
CA ASN A 14 -16.68 -3.32 8.56
C ASN A 14 -17.30 -4.71 8.74
N ALA A 15 -16.91 -5.41 9.79
CA ALA A 15 -17.34 -6.78 10.05
C ALA A 15 -18.87 -6.92 10.22
N ASP A 16 -19.54 -5.85 10.65
CA ASP A 16 -21.01 -5.79 10.82
C ASP A 16 -21.78 -5.68 9.49
N LEU A 17 -21.13 -5.35 8.37
CA LEU A 17 -21.78 -5.21 7.06
C LEU A 17 -21.95 -6.52 6.31
N GLY A 18 -21.28 -7.56 6.74
CA GLY A 18 -21.38 -8.91 6.17
C GLY A 18 -20.76 -9.07 4.76
N PRO A 19 -20.87 -10.30 4.19
CA PRO A 19 -20.18 -10.65 2.94
C PRO A 19 -20.74 -9.94 1.70
N GLU A 20 -21.99 -9.52 1.70
CA GLU A 20 -22.60 -8.85 0.55
C GLU A 20 -21.91 -7.52 0.22
N GLN A 21 -21.49 -6.77 1.23
CA GLN A 21 -20.76 -5.53 1.01
C GLN A 21 -19.39 -5.81 0.38
N ALA A 22 -18.70 -6.86 0.82
CA ALA A 22 -17.43 -7.27 0.25
C ALA A 22 -17.55 -7.60 -1.25
N LEU A 23 -18.58 -8.37 -1.63
CA LEU A 23 -18.87 -8.71 -3.02
C LEU A 23 -19.25 -7.48 -3.85
N GLU A 24 -20.03 -6.58 -3.29
CA GLU A 24 -20.40 -5.33 -3.97
C GLU A 24 -19.17 -4.49 -4.28
N ASP A 25 -18.25 -4.34 -3.33
CA ASP A 25 -17.01 -3.56 -3.50
C ASP A 25 -16.10 -4.19 -4.56
N ALA A 26 -15.93 -5.51 -4.55
CA ALA A 26 -15.17 -6.22 -5.59
C ALA A 26 -15.80 -6.05 -6.98
N ARG A 27 -17.12 -6.18 -7.10
CA ARG A 27 -17.85 -5.98 -8.37
C ARG A 27 -17.77 -4.53 -8.88
N LYS A 28 -17.77 -3.54 -7.98
CA LYS A 28 -17.55 -2.13 -8.35
C LYS A 28 -16.17 -1.92 -8.98
N VAL A 29 -15.12 -2.47 -8.36
CA VAL A 29 -13.76 -2.40 -8.89
C VAL A 29 -13.69 -3.04 -10.28
N LEU A 30 -14.19 -4.25 -10.45
CA LEU A 30 -14.22 -4.94 -11.74
C LEU A 30 -14.99 -4.15 -12.82
N ARG A 31 -16.13 -3.58 -12.46
CA ARG A 31 -16.90 -2.77 -13.40
C ARG A 31 -16.11 -1.55 -13.84
N PHE A 32 -15.61 -0.74 -12.91
CA PHE A 32 -14.87 0.47 -13.25
C PHE A 32 -13.56 0.19 -13.98
N SER A 33 -12.85 -0.90 -13.64
CA SER A 33 -11.64 -1.28 -14.37
C SER A 33 -11.94 -1.66 -15.82
N ARG A 34 -13.04 -2.39 -16.09
CA ARG A 34 -13.50 -2.70 -17.44
C ARG A 34 -13.97 -1.45 -18.20
N ASP A 35 -14.75 -0.61 -17.56
CA ASP A 35 -15.27 0.62 -18.16
C ASP A 35 -14.13 1.56 -18.60
N THR A 36 -12.97 1.49 -17.94
CA THR A 36 -11.78 2.29 -18.25
C THR A 36 -10.68 1.52 -18.99
N GLY A 37 -10.90 0.22 -19.26
CA GLY A 37 -9.96 -0.61 -20.02
C GLY A 37 -8.65 -0.97 -19.30
N ILE A 38 -8.62 -0.92 -17.98
CA ILE A 38 -7.42 -1.27 -17.19
C ILE A 38 -7.51 -2.65 -16.51
N ASP A 39 -8.63 -3.36 -16.69
CA ASP A 39 -8.85 -4.68 -16.07
C ASP A 39 -7.77 -5.71 -16.45
N GLY A 40 -7.32 -5.70 -17.71
CA GLY A 40 -6.23 -6.57 -18.18
C GLY A 40 -4.82 -6.17 -17.68
N ARG A 41 -4.68 -5.04 -16.99
CA ARG A 41 -3.39 -4.54 -16.47
C ARG A 41 -3.25 -4.79 -14.97
N ILE A 42 -4.35 -5.02 -14.26
CA ILE A 42 -4.35 -5.33 -12.83
C ILE A 42 -4.00 -6.81 -12.67
N GLY A 43 -2.89 -7.09 -11.99
CA GLY A 43 -2.42 -8.45 -11.71
C GLY A 43 -2.72 -8.91 -10.29
N HIS A 44 -2.86 -7.98 -9.35
CA HIS A 44 -3.06 -8.31 -7.94
C HIS A 44 -4.11 -7.44 -7.26
N VAL A 45 -4.69 -7.98 -6.20
CA VAL A 45 -5.48 -7.23 -5.23
C VAL A 45 -4.65 -7.09 -3.96
N MET A 46 -4.42 -5.85 -3.52
CA MET A 46 -3.81 -5.56 -2.22
C MET A 46 -4.91 -5.46 -1.16
N ILE A 47 -4.78 -6.22 -0.09
CA ILE A 47 -5.71 -6.21 1.04
C ILE A 47 -4.93 -5.77 2.29
N PRO A 48 -5.18 -4.55 2.82
CA PRO A 48 -4.52 -4.11 4.03
C PRO A 48 -5.04 -4.87 5.25
N GLY A 49 -4.12 -5.42 6.05
CA GLY A 49 -4.43 -5.89 7.39
C GLY A 49 -4.64 -4.70 8.31
N MET A 50 -5.86 -4.51 8.75
CA MET A 50 -6.25 -3.39 9.61
C MET A 50 -6.22 -3.83 11.07
N ILE A 51 -5.69 -2.98 11.93
CA ILE A 51 -5.78 -3.11 13.38
C ILE A 51 -6.52 -1.90 13.94
N GLU A 52 -7.14 -2.06 15.09
CA GLU A 52 -7.70 -0.93 15.83
C GLU A 52 -6.55 0.02 16.18
N GLU A 53 -6.73 1.27 15.83
CA GLU A 53 -5.80 2.35 16.13
C GLU A 53 -6.41 3.23 17.23
N ASP A 54 -5.53 3.98 17.89
CA ASP A 54 -5.82 4.67 19.14
C ASP A 54 -6.86 5.80 19.10
N ASP A 55 -7.20 6.25 20.31
CA ASP A 55 -8.20 7.26 20.66
C ASP A 55 -7.97 8.65 20.01
N ASP A 56 -6.76 8.96 19.52
CA ASP A 56 -6.44 10.23 18.85
C ASP A 56 -6.76 10.25 17.33
N ARG A 57 -7.22 9.14 16.78
CA ARG A 57 -7.59 9.05 15.38
C ARG A 57 -8.82 9.92 15.09
N PRO A 58 -8.74 10.86 14.10
CA PRO A 58 -9.85 11.79 13.80
C PRO A 58 -11.15 11.14 13.34
N VAL A 59 -11.10 9.88 12.92
CA VAL A 59 -12.25 9.09 12.47
C VAL A 59 -12.19 7.73 13.13
N GLU A 60 -13.21 7.39 13.90
CA GLU A 60 -13.35 6.08 14.53
C GLU A 60 -13.23 4.95 13.52
N MET A 61 -12.39 3.98 13.81
CA MET A 61 -12.24 2.76 13.01
C MET A 61 -13.03 1.63 13.66
N LYS A 62 -14.03 1.14 12.95
CA LYS A 62 -14.77 -0.06 13.36
C LYS A 62 -13.98 -1.31 13.00
N PRO A 63 -14.16 -2.42 13.75
CA PRO A 63 -13.59 -3.72 13.40
C PRO A 63 -13.88 -4.10 11.95
N ARG A 64 -12.85 -4.56 11.24
CA ARG A 64 -12.92 -4.95 9.83
C ARG A 64 -12.96 -6.47 9.69
N LEU A 65 -13.48 -6.94 8.56
CA LEU A 65 -13.29 -8.35 8.20
C LEU A 65 -11.80 -8.69 8.18
N ASP A 66 -11.48 -9.88 8.64
CA ASP A 66 -10.11 -10.41 8.52
C ASP A 66 -9.70 -10.52 7.05
N VAL A 67 -8.40 -10.35 6.77
CA VAL A 67 -7.84 -10.38 5.41
C VAL A 67 -8.16 -11.68 4.68
N LEU A 68 -8.02 -12.83 5.36
CA LEU A 68 -8.26 -14.14 4.76
C LEU A 68 -9.75 -14.39 4.51
N ASP A 69 -10.59 -14.02 5.48
CA ASP A 69 -12.05 -14.13 5.35
C ASP A 69 -12.54 -13.25 4.18
N PHE A 70 -12.07 -12.00 4.12
CA PHE A 70 -12.42 -11.08 3.05
C PHE A 70 -11.96 -11.63 1.68
N TRP A 71 -10.71 -12.10 1.58
CA TRP A 71 -10.20 -12.68 0.35
C TRP A 71 -10.99 -13.90 -0.09
N THR A 72 -11.34 -14.78 0.83
CA THR A 72 -12.15 -15.98 0.54
C THR A 72 -13.51 -15.62 -0.04
N ILE A 73 -14.13 -14.52 0.43
CA ILE A 73 -15.40 -14.02 -0.08
C ILE A 73 -15.25 -13.47 -1.50
N ILE A 74 -14.23 -12.62 -1.76
CA ILE A 74 -14.13 -11.88 -3.02
C ILE A 74 -13.39 -12.64 -4.12
N LYS A 75 -12.51 -13.58 -3.80
CA LYS A 75 -11.69 -14.33 -4.77
C LYS A 75 -12.48 -14.94 -5.92
N PRO A 76 -13.67 -15.53 -5.72
CA PRO A 76 -14.48 -16.09 -6.83
C PRO A 76 -14.92 -15.05 -7.86
N GLU A 77 -15.07 -13.77 -7.47
CA GLU A 77 -15.43 -12.68 -8.38
C GLU A 77 -14.20 -12.14 -9.15
N LEU A 78 -12.98 -12.50 -8.76
CA LEU A 78 -11.71 -11.96 -9.25
C LEU A 78 -10.85 -13.03 -9.93
N PRO A 79 -11.36 -13.72 -10.97
CA PRO A 79 -10.63 -14.80 -11.62
C PRO A 79 -9.33 -14.27 -12.25
N GLY A 80 -8.23 -14.99 -12.02
CA GLY A 80 -6.91 -14.64 -12.57
C GLY A 80 -6.10 -13.64 -11.76
N LEU A 81 -6.68 -13.00 -10.73
CA LEU A 81 -5.94 -12.14 -9.82
C LEU A 81 -5.43 -12.91 -8.60
N ASN A 82 -4.25 -12.55 -8.13
CA ASN A 82 -3.68 -13.06 -6.89
C ASN A 82 -3.73 -11.99 -5.79
N GLY A 83 -3.55 -12.43 -4.53
CA GLY A 83 -3.58 -11.53 -3.37
C GLY A 83 -2.19 -11.00 -3.05
N LEU A 84 -2.14 -9.73 -2.63
CA LEU A 84 -1.10 -9.17 -1.80
C LEU A 84 -1.76 -8.71 -0.50
N CYS A 85 -1.06 -8.78 0.62
CA CYS A 85 -1.61 -8.22 1.86
C CYS A 85 -0.53 -7.62 2.75
N THR A 86 -0.99 -6.83 3.73
CA THR A 86 -0.17 -6.52 4.90
C THR A 86 -0.56 -7.46 6.04
N GLN A 87 0.42 -7.92 6.79
CA GLN A 87 0.23 -8.76 7.97
C GLN A 87 0.89 -8.12 9.19
N VAL A 88 0.10 -7.78 10.18
CA VAL A 88 0.62 -7.33 11.48
C VAL A 88 1.18 -8.54 12.21
N THR A 89 2.45 -8.48 12.60
CA THR A 89 3.17 -9.61 13.19
C THR A 89 3.36 -9.46 14.70
N ALA A 90 3.36 -8.23 15.20
CA ALA A 90 3.75 -7.89 16.56
C ALA A 90 2.86 -8.48 17.68
N PHE A 91 1.67 -9.00 17.34
CA PHE A 91 0.75 -9.63 18.29
C PHE A 91 0.68 -11.16 18.16
N MET A 92 1.52 -11.76 17.31
CA MET A 92 1.51 -13.19 17.03
C MET A 92 2.84 -13.82 17.41
N ASP A 93 2.81 -14.91 18.13
CA ASP A 93 4.01 -15.76 18.34
C ASP A 93 4.41 -16.46 17.02
N GLU A 94 5.61 -17.05 16.99
CA GLU A 94 6.14 -17.69 15.77
C GLU A 94 5.23 -18.82 15.25
N ALA A 95 4.62 -19.60 16.12
CA ALA A 95 3.79 -20.72 15.71
C ALA A 95 2.48 -20.23 15.08
N SER A 96 1.82 -19.27 15.72
CA SER A 96 0.60 -18.64 15.24
C SER A 96 0.84 -17.89 13.93
N LEU A 97 1.94 -17.13 13.82
CA LEU A 97 2.29 -16.42 12.61
C LEU A 97 2.62 -17.38 11.46
N ARG A 98 3.36 -18.46 11.72
CA ARG A 98 3.63 -19.51 10.72
C ARG A 98 2.34 -20.13 10.18
N HIS A 99 1.40 -20.45 11.07
CA HIS A 99 0.10 -20.98 10.68
C HIS A 99 -0.63 -20.00 9.79
N ARG A 100 -0.74 -18.74 10.21
CA ARG A 100 -1.39 -17.65 9.44
C ARG A 100 -0.78 -17.45 8.07
N LEU A 101 0.55 -17.39 7.97
CA LEU A 101 1.24 -17.23 6.69
C LEU A 101 1.04 -18.44 5.76
N THR A 102 0.90 -19.63 6.32
CA THR A 102 0.57 -20.84 5.55
C THR A 102 -0.83 -20.73 4.96
N GLU A 103 -1.83 -20.32 5.74
CA GLU A 103 -3.20 -20.12 5.27
C GLU A 103 -3.27 -19.06 4.16
N LEU A 104 -2.59 -17.91 4.35
CA LEU A 104 -2.54 -16.85 3.34
C LEU A 104 -1.91 -17.34 2.03
N ARG A 105 -0.76 -18.02 2.09
CA ARG A 105 -0.12 -18.63 0.90
C ARG A 105 -1.05 -19.61 0.20
N ASP A 106 -1.68 -20.52 0.95
CA ASP A 106 -2.55 -21.55 0.39
C ASP A 106 -3.85 -20.97 -0.18
N ALA A 107 -4.28 -19.79 0.30
CA ALA A 107 -5.37 -19.02 -0.28
C ALA A 107 -4.99 -18.25 -1.57
N GLY A 108 -3.68 -18.19 -1.93
CA GLY A 108 -3.19 -17.56 -3.15
C GLY A 108 -2.72 -16.12 -2.97
N PHE A 109 -2.13 -15.80 -1.81
CA PHE A 109 -1.37 -14.57 -1.64
C PHE A 109 0.06 -14.77 -2.12
N ASP A 110 0.47 -13.97 -3.11
CA ASP A 110 1.81 -14.02 -3.71
C ASP A 110 2.84 -13.19 -2.96
N GLY A 111 2.40 -12.18 -2.20
CA GLY A 111 3.28 -11.33 -1.42
C GLY A 111 2.61 -10.84 -0.13
N ILE A 112 3.42 -10.74 0.92
CA ILE A 112 2.99 -10.29 2.24
C ILE A 112 3.95 -9.24 2.75
N ALA A 113 3.47 -8.03 3.03
CA ALA A 113 4.23 -7.00 3.70
C ALA A 113 4.04 -7.10 5.21
N PHE A 114 5.14 -7.28 5.95
CA PHE A 114 5.09 -7.37 7.40
C PHE A 114 5.05 -5.99 8.05
N VAL A 115 4.11 -5.81 8.96
CA VAL A 115 3.83 -4.56 9.67
C VAL A 115 3.95 -4.77 11.17
N GLY A 116 4.50 -3.78 11.87
CA GLY A 116 4.63 -3.76 13.32
C GLY A 116 3.41 -3.17 14.03
N VAL A 117 3.66 -2.69 15.23
CA VAL A 117 2.65 -1.97 16.03
C VAL A 117 2.36 -0.58 15.45
N PRO A 118 1.17 -0.01 15.71
CA PRO A 118 0.87 1.38 15.43
C PRO A 118 1.87 2.30 16.12
N ARG A 119 2.04 3.50 15.55
CA ARG A 119 2.93 4.54 16.07
C ARG A 119 2.68 4.92 17.53
N THR A 120 1.44 4.79 17.97
CA THR A 120 0.95 5.17 19.29
C THR A 120 1.15 4.09 20.36
N MET A 121 1.46 2.86 19.96
CA MET A 121 1.82 1.79 20.90
C MET A 121 3.32 1.86 21.24
N ASN A 122 3.64 1.68 22.52
CA ASN A 122 5.02 1.65 22.98
C ASN A 122 5.75 0.39 22.47
N ASP A 123 7.04 0.53 22.17
CA ASP A 123 7.93 -0.61 21.94
C ASP A 123 7.87 -1.56 23.15
N GLY A 124 7.32 -2.74 22.97
CA GLY A 124 7.14 -3.75 24.05
C GLY A 124 5.69 -4.14 24.34
N GLU A 125 4.69 -3.41 23.84
CA GLU A 125 3.29 -3.84 23.91
C GLU A 125 2.98 -4.98 22.93
N GLY A 126 3.80 -5.12 21.85
CA GLY A 126 3.79 -6.29 20.97
C GLY A 126 4.73 -7.37 21.48
N SER A 127 4.22 -8.43 22.09
CA SER A 127 5.00 -9.60 22.53
C SER A 127 5.26 -10.62 21.41
N GLY A 128 4.88 -10.30 20.18
CA GLY A 128 4.96 -11.19 19.03
C GLY A 128 6.25 -11.03 18.22
N VAL A 129 6.23 -11.56 16.99
CA VAL A 129 7.37 -11.53 16.07
C VAL A 129 7.57 -10.12 15.52
N ALA A 130 8.77 -9.57 15.65
CA ALA A 130 9.07 -8.29 15.01
C ALA A 130 8.99 -8.41 13.46
N PRO A 131 8.49 -7.39 12.76
CA PRO A 131 8.38 -7.44 11.28
C PRO A 131 9.70 -7.74 10.58
N THR A 132 10.79 -7.20 11.10
CA THR A 132 12.15 -7.44 10.58
C THR A 132 12.62 -8.88 10.79
N ASP A 133 12.25 -9.51 11.89
CA ASP A 133 12.56 -10.92 12.15
C ASP A 133 11.71 -11.82 11.25
N ALA A 134 10.44 -11.47 11.04
CA ALA A 134 9.56 -12.19 10.11
C ALA A 134 10.12 -12.23 8.68
N LEU A 135 10.80 -11.18 8.22
CA LEU A 135 11.44 -11.15 6.90
C LEU A 135 12.49 -12.27 6.73
N SER A 136 13.24 -12.59 7.78
CA SER A 136 14.27 -13.64 7.73
C SER A 136 13.74 -15.03 8.10
N ILE A 137 12.84 -15.13 9.10
CA ILE A 137 12.33 -16.42 9.60
C ILE A 137 11.46 -17.14 8.57
N TYR A 138 10.69 -16.37 7.76
CA TYR A 138 9.69 -16.95 6.85
C TYR A 138 10.08 -16.86 5.36
N ASP A 139 11.37 -16.82 5.05
CA ASP A 139 11.89 -16.70 3.68
C ASP A 139 11.45 -17.85 2.75
N GLN A 140 11.37 -19.06 3.27
CA GLN A 140 10.94 -20.25 2.53
C GLN A 140 9.41 -20.36 2.42
N LEU A 141 8.67 -19.72 3.32
CA LEU A 141 7.23 -19.78 3.36
C LEU A 141 6.59 -18.70 2.50
N VAL A 142 7.17 -17.49 2.52
CA VAL A 142 6.69 -16.31 1.80
C VAL A 142 7.81 -15.79 0.89
N PRO A 143 7.88 -16.18 -0.37
CA PRO A 143 8.94 -15.76 -1.29
C PRO A 143 8.99 -14.23 -1.51
N ASN A 144 7.82 -13.58 -1.66
CA ASN A 144 7.75 -12.13 -1.80
C ASN A 144 7.38 -11.50 -0.44
N ARG A 145 8.40 -11.06 0.28
CA ARG A 145 8.31 -10.44 1.61
C ARG A 145 8.47 -8.94 1.51
N GLY A 146 7.39 -8.24 1.84
CA GLY A 146 7.36 -6.78 1.80
C GLY A 146 7.71 -6.12 3.12
N ALA A 147 8.20 -4.91 3.01
CA ALA A 147 8.37 -4.00 4.13
C ALA A 147 7.81 -2.63 3.79
N ILE A 148 7.19 -1.96 4.76
CA ILE A 148 6.70 -0.59 4.56
C ILE A 148 7.90 0.35 4.39
N LEU A 149 7.80 1.23 3.40
CA LEU A 149 8.77 2.26 3.05
C LEU A 149 8.11 3.65 3.13
N ILE A 150 8.62 4.49 4.01
CA ILE A 150 8.12 5.86 4.22
C ILE A 150 9.24 6.83 3.83
N PRO A 151 9.27 7.34 2.60
CA PRO A 151 10.41 8.09 2.08
C PRO A 151 10.68 9.40 2.83
N THR A 152 9.67 9.98 3.45
CA THR A 152 9.77 11.22 4.25
C THR A 152 10.21 10.99 5.70
N ARG A 153 10.29 9.74 6.16
CA ARG A 153 10.60 9.43 7.55
C ARG A 153 12.09 9.61 7.84
N GLU A 154 12.40 10.30 8.94
CA GLU A 154 13.79 10.49 9.37
C GLU A 154 14.49 9.14 9.58
N GLY A 155 15.72 8.98 9.04
CA GLY A 155 16.51 7.76 9.13
C GLY A 155 15.98 6.55 8.34
N GLU A 156 15.01 6.73 7.45
CA GLU A 156 14.42 5.60 6.68
C GLU A 156 15.43 4.93 5.76
N GLN A 157 16.47 5.63 5.27
CA GLN A 157 17.57 5.03 4.51
C GLN A 157 18.20 3.85 5.26
N GLY A 158 18.58 4.07 6.52
CA GLY A 158 19.16 3.03 7.36
C GLY A 158 18.18 1.92 7.71
N ARG A 159 16.92 2.29 8.03
CA ARG A 159 15.86 1.32 8.33
C ARG A 159 15.53 0.44 7.14
N PHE A 160 15.39 1.02 5.95
CA PHE A 160 15.06 0.25 4.76
C PHE A 160 16.22 -0.66 4.32
N ASN A 161 17.47 -0.16 4.41
CA ASN A 161 18.65 -0.99 4.20
C ASN A 161 18.69 -2.17 5.17
N PHE A 162 18.38 -1.96 6.45
CA PHE A 162 18.28 -3.04 7.43
C PHE A 162 17.19 -4.06 7.06
N LYS A 163 16.01 -3.61 6.66
CA LYS A 163 14.91 -4.48 6.19
C LYS A 163 15.34 -5.31 4.97
N CYS A 164 16.07 -4.73 4.02
CA CYS A 164 16.65 -5.46 2.88
C CYS A 164 17.67 -6.52 3.33
N ASN A 165 18.53 -6.18 4.29
CA ASN A 165 19.48 -7.16 4.88
C ASN A 165 18.75 -8.31 5.60
N GLN A 166 17.56 -8.07 6.15
CA GLN A 166 16.72 -9.12 6.75
C GLN A 166 15.90 -9.91 5.70
N GLY A 167 16.00 -9.58 4.43
CA GLY A 167 15.39 -10.35 3.34
C GLY A 167 14.11 -9.75 2.77
N ALA A 168 13.86 -8.46 2.95
CA ALA A 168 12.79 -7.78 2.23
C ALA A 168 13.05 -7.84 0.71
N THR A 169 12.12 -8.39 -0.05
CA THR A 169 12.20 -8.50 -1.51
C THR A 169 11.53 -7.33 -2.21
N TYR A 170 10.60 -6.66 -1.52
CA TYR A 170 10.01 -5.42 -2.01
C TYR A 170 9.75 -4.41 -0.87
N GLY A 171 9.78 -3.13 -1.24
CA GLY A 171 9.33 -2.03 -0.40
C GLY A 171 7.98 -1.53 -0.88
N MET A 172 6.98 -1.45 0.00
CA MET A 172 5.68 -0.85 -0.29
C MET A 172 5.64 0.55 0.31
N THR A 173 5.46 1.57 -0.53
CA THR A 173 5.31 2.93 -0.02
C THR A 173 3.96 3.11 0.66
N GLN A 174 3.87 4.06 1.57
CA GLN A 174 2.57 4.66 1.88
C GLN A 174 2.08 5.44 0.67
N LEU A 175 0.79 5.82 0.68
CA LEU A 175 0.22 6.66 -0.35
C LEU A 175 1.05 7.94 -0.54
N LEU A 176 1.58 8.13 -1.74
CA LEU A 176 2.49 9.22 -2.06
C LEU A 176 1.72 10.52 -2.26
N TYR A 177 2.07 11.54 -1.50
CA TYR A 177 1.60 12.91 -1.62
C TYR A 177 2.71 13.89 -2.00
N SER A 178 3.95 13.39 -2.18
CA SER A 178 5.11 14.14 -2.66
C SER A 178 5.99 13.24 -3.54
N ASP A 179 6.98 13.84 -4.18
CA ASP A 179 8.00 13.11 -4.94
C ASP A 179 9.26 12.78 -4.10
N ALA A 180 9.15 12.81 -2.77
CA ALA A 180 10.25 12.48 -1.83
C ALA A 180 10.88 11.10 -2.09
N ILE A 181 10.11 10.15 -2.62
CA ILE A 181 10.60 8.82 -3.01
C ILE A 181 11.73 8.90 -4.06
N VAL A 182 11.73 9.91 -4.93
CA VAL A 182 12.77 10.11 -5.95
C VAL A 182 14.12 10.38 -5.28
N GLY A 183 14.14 11.35 -4.39
CA GLY A 183 15.36 11.67 -3.60
C GLY A 183 15.80 10.48 -2.75
N PHE A 184 14.85 9.80 -2.12
CA PHE A 184 15.11 8.61 -1.31
C PHE A 184 15.78 7.50 -2.14
N LEU A 185 15.20 7.08 -3.26
CA LEU A 185 15.75 6.00 -4.08
C LEU A 185 17.07 6.38 -4.78
N THR A 186 17.21 7.66 -5.16
CA THR A 186 18.47 8.18 -5.71
C THR A 186 19.62 8.03 -4.71
N GLU A 187 19.39 8.35 -3.44
CA GLU A 187 20.41 8.22 -2.41
C GLU A 187 20.59 6.74 -2.00
N PHE A 188 19.53 5.98 -1.89
CA PHE A 188 19.59 4.55 -1.59
C PHE A 188 20.40 3.79 -2.64
N ALA A 189 20.24 4.13 -3.92
CA ALA A 189 21.00 3.52 -5.01
C ALA A 189 22.52 3.79 -4.95
N LYS A 190 22.94 4.88 -4.32
CA LYS A 190 24.35 5.24 -4.13
C LYS A 190 24.98 4.58 -2.90
N THR A 191 24.16 4.32 -1.88
CA THR A 191 24.64 3.89 -0.55
C THR A 191 24.55 2.40 -0.31
N THR A 192 23.85 1.64 -1.20
CA THR A 192 23.66 0.20 -1.06
C THR A 192 23.55 -0.49 -2.43
N ASP A 193 23.93 -1.78 -2.48
CA ASP A 193 23.76 -2.64 -3.65
C ASP A 193 22.37 -3.29 -3.72
N HIS A 194 21.54 -3.12 -2.69
CA HIS A 194 20.18 -3.65 -2.69
C HIS A 194 19.33 -3.01 -3.79
N ARG A 195 18.61 -3.84 -4.53
CA ARG A 195 17.62 -3.41 -5.55
C ARG A 195 16.32 -4.17 -5.35
N PRO A 196 15.67 -4.00 -4.18
CA PRO A 196 14.34 -4.58 -3.98
C PRO A 196 13.36 -3.97 -4.96
N GLU A 197 12.30 -4.68 -5.24
CA GLU A 197 11.18 -4.11 -5.98
C GLU A 197 10.51 -3.00 -5.17
N ILE A 198 10.08 -1.93 -5.83
CA ILE A 198 9.36 -0.83 -5.16
C ILE A 198 7.92 -0.81 -5.65
N LEU A 199 7.00 -1.11 -4.75
CA LEU A 199 5.56 -1.00 -4.96
C LEU A 199 5.14 0.43 -4.60
N LEU A 200 5.00 1.26 -5.64
CA LEU A 200 4.68 2.69 -5.51
C LEU A 200 3.18 2.89 -5.35
N SER A 201 2.75 3.46 -4.23
CA SER A 201 1.34 3.67 -3.91
C SER A 201 0.84 5.03 -4.37
N PHE A 202 -0.17 5.02 -5.24
CA PHE A 202 -0.85 6.23 -5.71
C PHE A 202 -2.35 6.11 -5.50
N GLY A 203 -2.98 7.22 -5.12
CA GLY A 203 -4.38 7.17 -4.76
C GLY A 203 -5.22 8.30 -5.29
N PHE A 204 -6.51 8.04 -5.31
CA PHE A 204 -7.55 9.02 -5.56
C PHE A 204 -8.50 9.06 -4.36
N VAL A 205 -8.53 10.20 -3.65
CA VAL A 205 -9.42 10.43 -2.52
C VAL A 205 -10.60 11.29 -2.97
N PRO A 206 -11.80 10.69 -3.16
CA PRO A 206 -12.99 11.48 -3.42
C PRO A 206 -13.31 12.34 -2.20
N LYS A 207 -13.72 13.59 -2.41
CA LYS A 207 -14.06 14.52 -1.32
C LYS A 207 -12.94 14.67 -0.29
N VAL A 208 -11.71 14.84 -0.77
CA VAL A 208 -10.52 14.99 0.08
C VAL A 208 -10.69 16.09 1.12
N GLU A 209 -11.47 17.15 0.80
CA GLU A 209 -11.81 18.25 1.71
C GLU A 209 -12.47 17.79 3.03
N THR A 210 -13.14 16.64 3.03
CA THR A 210 -13.73 16.07 4.24
C THR A 210 -12.78 15.08 4.96
N ARG A 211 -11.59 14.86 4.42
CA ARG A 211 -10.63 13.85 4.88
C ARG A 211 -9.24 14.40 5.21
N VAL A 212 -9.03 15.70 5.03
CA VAL A 212 -7.74 16.36 5.28
C VAL A 212 -7.19 16.04 6.67
N GLY A 213 -8.04 16.11 7.70
CA GLY A 213 -7.64 15.79 9.08
C GLY A 213 -7.12 14.36 9.24
N LEU A 214 -7.82 13.37 8.68
CA LEU A 214 -7.38 11.98 8.74
C LEU A 214 -6.12 11.74 7.92
N ILE A 215 -6.03 12.31 6.71
CA ILE A 215 -4.84 12.16 5.87
C ILE A 215 -3.63 12.77 6.57
N ASN A 216 -3.76 13.98 7.10
CA ASN A 216 -2.68 14.64 7.84
C ASN A 216 -2.28 13.86 9.10
N TRP A 217 -3.23 13.21 9.77
CA TRP A 217 -2.94 12.34 10.90
C TRP A 217 -2.16 11.09 10.47
N LEU A 218 -2.51 10.49 9.32
CA LEU A 218 -1.80 9.32 8.77
C LEU A 218 -0.37 9.63 8.33
N ILE A 219 -0.14 10.79 7.70
CA ILE A 219 1.18 11.17 7.16
C ILE A 219 2.03 11.94 8.16
N GLN A 220 1.46 12.46 9.27
CA GLN A 220 2.23 13.25 10.22
C GLN A 220 3.33 12.38 10.88
N ASP A 221 4.52 12.96 10.94
CA ASP A 221 5.63 12.48 11.74
C ASP A 221 6.14 13.68 12.56
N PRO A 222 5.76 13.78 13.86
CA PRO A 222 6.14 14.92 14.68
C PRO A 222 7.65 15.08 14.72
N GLY A 223 8.12 16.25 14.29
CA GLY A 223 9.55 16.57 14.20
C GLY A 223 10.15 16.40 12.80
N ASN A 224 9.40 15.90 11.82
CA ASN A 224 9.88 15.74 10.45
C ASN A 224 9.36 16.85 9.52
N ALA A 225 10.25 17.80 9.16
CA ALA A 225 9.92 18.88 8.24
C ALA A 225 9.59 18.39 6.81
N ALA A 226 10.07 17.21 6.40
CA ALA A 226 9.82 16.66 5.06
C ALA A 226 8.34 16.32 4.81
N VAL A 227 7.55 16.15 5.86
CA VAL A 227 6.09 15.94 5.79
C VAL A 227 5.34 17.22 5.38
N ALA A 228 5.96 18.39 5.50
CA ALA A 228 5.30 19.67 5.18
C ALA A 228 4.86 19.76 3.70
N ASP A 229 5.66 19.23 2.77
CA ASP A 229 5.31 19.21 1.34
C ASP A 229 4.12 18.29 1.05
N GLU A 230 4.02 17.14 1.74
CA GLU A 230 2.89 16.22 1.64
C GLU A 230 1.60 16.88 2.16
N GLN A 231 1.67 17.54 3.33
CA GLN A 231 0.53 18.27 3.90
C GLN A 231 0.10 19.45 3.01
N ALA A 232 1.05 20.18 2.42
CA ALA A 232 0.76 21.25 1.47
C ALA A 232 0.07 20.71 0.21
N PHE A 233 0.50 19.56 -0.29
CA PHE A 233 -0.14 18.92 -1.44
C PHE A 233 -1.58 18.46 -1.12
N VAL A 234 -1.81 17.83 0.03
CA VAL A 234 -3.13 17.43 0.49
C VAL A 234 -4.07 18.63 0.64
N THR A 235 -3.58 19.72 1.24
CA THR A 235 -4.33 20.98 1.35
C THR A 235 -4.72 21.51 -0.02
N ARG A 236 -3.77 21.56 -0.95
CA ARG A 236 -4.02 22.00 -2.33
C ARG A 236 -5.02 21.11 -3.06
N LEU A 237 -4.98 19.77 -2.85
CA LEU A 237 -6.00 18.87 -3.38
C LEU A 237 -7.40 19.21 -2.82
N ALA A 238 -7.50 19.55 -1.54
CA ALA A 238 -8.76 19.90 -0.90
C ALA A 238 -9.38 21.20 -1.44
N GLU A 239 -8.55 22.16 -1.80
CA GLU A 239 -8.96 23.50 -2.26
C GLU A 239 -9.26 23.58 -3.76
N THR A 240 -8.93 22.53 -4.54
CA THR A 240 -9.08 22.55 -5.99
C THR A 240 -10.37 21.88 -6.48
N ASN A 241 -10.81 22.25 -7.68
CA ASN A 241 -11.94 21.58 -8.33
C ASN A 241 -11.55 20.16 -8.82
N PRO A 242 -12.52 19.27 -9.12
CA PRO A 242 -12.24 17.88 -9.48
C PRO A 242 -11.28 17.70 -10.67
N ALA A 243 -11.36 18.54 -11.70
CA ALA A 243 -10.49 18.44 -12.88
C ALA A 243 -9.03 18.81 -12.54
N GLN A 244 -8.85 19.84 -11.74
CA GLN A 244 -7.52 20.25 -11.26
C GLN A 244 -6.96 19.22 -10.27
N LYS A 245 -7.79 18.63 -9.40
CA LYS A 245 -7.41 17.55 -8.49
C LYS A 245 -6.84 16.36 -9.25
N ARG A 246 -7.57 15.89 -10.28
CA ARG A 246 -7.10 14.82 -11.17
C ARG A 246 -5.75 15.16 -11.79
N LYS A 247 -5.62 16.37 -12.37
CA LYS A 247 -4.36 16.81 -12.98
C LYS A 247 -3.20 16.80 -11.98
N LEU A 248 -3.40 17.29 -10.77
CA LEU A 248 -2.36 17.30 -9.72
C LEU A 248 -1.85 15.88 -9.38
N ILE A 249 -2.77 14.92 -9.26
CA ILE A 249 -2.43 13.53 -8.98
C ILE A 249 -1.64 12.91 -10.15
N ILE A 250 -2.07 13.14 -11.38
CA ILE A 250 -1.37 12.64 -12.57
C ILE A 250 0.00 13.30 -12.73
N ASP A 251 0.11 14.61 -12.49
CA ASP A 251 1.39 15.32 -12.53
C ASP A 251 2.38 14.80 -11.46
N LEU A 252 1.89 14.44 -10.27
CA LEU A 252 2.69 13.80 -9.23
C LEU A 252 3.17 12.41 -9.68
N TYR A 253 2.26 11.60 -10.21
CA TYR A 253 2.60 10.28 -10.76
C TYR A 253 3.73 10.37 -11.78
N LYS A 254 3.59 11.25 -12.77
CA LYS A 254 4.59 11.46 -13.83
C LYS A 254 5.94 11.86 -13.26
N ARG A 255 5.97 12.83 -12.34
CA ARG A 255 7.24 13.26 -11.70
C ARG A 255 7.92 12.13 -10.95
N VAL A 256 7.16 11.32 -10.22
CA VAL A 256 7.72 10.18 -9.49
C VAL A 256 8.29 9.15 -10.48
N ILE A 257 7.50 8.74 -11.48
CA ILE A 257 7.96 7.73 -12.46
C ILE A 257 9.19 8.22 -13.20
N ASP A 258 9.17 9.44 -13.75
CA ASP A 258 10.32 10.03 -14.47
C ASP A 258 11.58 10.10 -13.59
N GLY A 259 11.39 10.31 -12.29
CA GLY A 259 12.50 10.40 -11.34
C GLY A 259 13.08 9.06 -10.89
N VAL A 260 12.32 7.95 -11.01
CA VAL A 260 12.77 6.64 -10.48
C VAL A 260 12.99 5.56 -11.53
N ALA A 261 12.44 5.70 -12.74
CA ALA A 261 12.46 4.64 -13.75
C ALA A 261 13.87 4.18 -14.12
N ASP A 262 14.83 5.09 -14.16
CA ASP A 262 16.22 4.81 -14.56
C ASP A 262 17.16 4.49 -13.37
N LEU A 263 16.65 4.37 -12.15
CA LEU A 263 17.47 4.11 -10.96
C LEU A 263 17.83 2.61 -10.75
N GLY A 264 17.30 1.73 -11.61
CA GLY A 264 17.61 0.30 -11.60
C GLY A 264 16.85 -0.52 -10.55
N PHE A 265 15.77 0.03 -9.99
CA PHE A 265 14.84 -0.73 -9.14
C PHE A 265 13.73 -1.31 -10.00
N PRO A 266 13.36 -2.60 -9.83
CA PRO A 266 12.08 -3.08 -10.36
C PRO A 266 10.94 -2.27 -9.74
N LEU A 267 9.99 -1.83 -10.56
CA LEU A 267 8.87 -1.00 -10.12
C LEU A 267 7.54 -1.71 -10.33
N SER A 268 6.68 -1.64 -9.33
CA SER A 268 5.28 -2.02 -9.38
C SER A 268 4.40 -0.86 -8.93
N ILE A 269 3.13 -0.86 -9.32
CA ILE A 269 2.18 0.19 -8.99
C ILE A 269 1.12 -0.36 -8.04
N HIS A 270 0.84 0.37 -6.98
CA HIS A 270 -0.27 0.13 -6.08
C HIS A 270 -1.28 1.28 -6.21
N LEU A 271 -2.51 0.95 -6.60
CA LEU A 271 -3.58 1.92 -6.82
C LEU A 271 -4.58 1.87 -5.65
N GLU A 272 -4.76 3.00 -5.00
CA GLU A 272 -5.64 3.12 -3.84
C GLU A 272 -6.84 4.03 -4.16
N ALA A 273 -8.04 3.47 -4.19
CA ALA A 273 -9.28 4.26 -4.18
C ALA A 273 -9.75 4.40 -2.73
N ALA A 274 -9.03 5.17 -1.95
CA ALA A 274 -9.36 5.41 -0.56
C ALA A 274 -10.83 5.86 -0.40
N TYR A 275 -11.57 5.17 0.47
CA TYR A 275 -13.01 5.38 0.72
C TYR A 275 -13.95 4.92 -0.40
N GLY A 276 -13.51 4.05 -1.28
CA GLY A 276 -14.33 3.32 -2.22
C GLY A 276 -14.07 3.62 -3.69
N ALA A 277 -14.30 2.62 -4.52
CA ALA A 277 -14.16 2.70 -5.96
C ALA A 277 -15.15 3.70 -6.56
N SER A 278 -14.66 4.53 -7.50
CA SER A 278 -15.48 5.52 -8.21
C SER A 278 -14.98 5.70 -9.66
N ALA A 279 -15.87 6.07 -10.57
CA ALA A 279 -15.49 6.31 -11.96
C ALA A 279 -14.35 7.34 -12.10
N PRO A 280 -14.36 8.52 -11.43
CA PRO A 280 -13.25 9.46 -11.50
C PRO A 280 -11.90 8.90 -11.03
N ALA A 281 -11.90 8.00 -10.04
CA ALA A 281 -10.67 7.34 -9.59
C ALA A 281 -10.11 6.46 -10.71
N PHE A 282 -10.93 5.60 -11.30
CA PHE A 282 -10.49 4.68 -12.36
C PHE A 282 -10.11 5.39 -13.66
N GLU A 283 -10.78 6.46 -14.04
CA GLU A 283 -10.35 7.31 -15.14
C GLU A 283 -8.97 7.95 -14.88
N THR A 284 -8.70 8.34 -13.62
CA THR A 284 -7.38 8.85 -13.23
C THR A 284 -6.32 7.76 -13.31
N PHE A 285 -6.62 6.57 -12.80
CA PHE A 285 -5.72 5.41 -12.86
C PHE A 285 -5.42 4.97 -14.30
N ALA A 286 -6.42 4.98 -15.18
CA ALA A 286 -6.22 4.69 -16.58
C ALA A 286 -5.21 5.65 -17.23
N GLU A 287 -5.35 6.96 -17.02
CA GLU A 287 -4.40 7.94 -17.52
C GLU A 287 -2.99 7.80 -16.94
N MET A 288 -2.88 7.46 -15.64
CA MET A 288 -1.61 7.16 -15.00
C MET A 288 -0.93 5.95 -15.64
N LEU A 289 -1.65 4.84 -15.76
CA LEU A 289 -1.14 3.60 -16.35
C LEU A 289 -0.85 3.75 -17.86
N ASP A 290 -1.58 4.60 -18.58
CA ASP A 290 -1.28 4.92 -19.98
C ASP A 290 0.04 5.67 -20.13
N TYR A 291 0.41 6.48 -19.18
CA TYR A 291 1.72 7.11 -19.12
C TYR A 291 2.82 6.08 -18.88
N TRP A 292 2.70 5.30 -17.82
CA TRP A 292 3.65 4.25 -17.48
C TRP A 292 2.97 3.12 -16.69
N SER A 293 3.44 1.90 -16.89
CA SER A 293 3.08 0.71 -16.07
C SER A 293 4.14 -0.37 -16.24
N PRO A 294 4.23 -1.33 -15.31
CA PRO A 294 5.25 -2.39 -15.33
C PRO A 294 5.27 -3.22 -16.61
N ASP A 295 4.15 -3.38 -17.30
CA ASP A 295 4.00 -4.11 -18.56
C ASP A 295 4.52 -3.35 -19.79
N LYS A 296 4.85 -2.06 -19.62
CA LYS A 296 5.36 -1.17 -20.69
C LYS A 296 6.82 -0.78 -20.51
N GLY A 297 7.44 -1.18 -19.40
CA GLY A 297 8.82 -0.81 -19.03
C GLY A 297 9.89 -1.79 -19.49
#